data_8c7e9f52165e59a93b435d50085a0732
#
_entry.id   8c7e9f52165e59a93b435d50085a0732
#
_cell.length_a   1.000
_cell.length_b   1.000
_cell.length_c   1.000
_cell.angle_alpha   90.00
_cell.angle_beta   90.00
_cell.angle_gamma   90.00
#
_symmetry.space_group_name_H-M   'P 1'
#
loop_
_entity.id
_entity.type
_entity.pdbx_description
1 polymer ?
#
loop_
_entity_poly.entity_id
_entity_poly.type
_entity_poly.pdbx_seq_one_letter_code
_entity_poly.pdbx_strand_id
1 'polypeptide(L)'
;MNKKSLAALSAAAFVVASLSLTACGNKAPKERPASEQTVVEEVEATATIGFDSPLDLGDGVSLTVATPASFTPTIFASNYVKGQVANVFSMNVTNGGTAALDLSTLSLVVESGAAFCSEVLDGDSGINGAPLESLAAGASTSFKYGVACDAKKGSPLNLKITFGSNVIAVEGTLA
;
A
#
# COMPACT_ATOMS: atom_id res chain seq x y z
N MET A 1 21.01 26.84 -42.26
CA MET A 1 20.07 26.19 -43.20
C MET A 1 19.08 25.37 -42.41
N ASN A 2 18.00 25.96 -42.16
CA ASN A 2 16.60 25.70 -42.44
C ASN A 2 16.20 24.20 -42.56
N LYS A 3 15.31 23.74 -41.64
CA LYS A 3 13.93 23.42 -42.06
C LYS A 3 13.05 23.16 -40.81
N LYS A 4 12.00 23.97 -40.73
CA LYS A 4 10.81 23.83 -39.91
C LYS A 4 9.98 22.66 -40.44
N SER A 5 9.30 21.92 -39.58
CA SER A 5 8.12 21.14 -39.93
C SER A 5 7.08 21.27 -38.85
N LEU A 6 6.01 21.98 -39.18
CA LEU A 6 4.70 21.95 -38.54
C LEU A 6 3.95 20.67 -38.98
N ALA A 7 3.18 20.08 -38.10
CA ALA A 7 1.96 19.32 -38.37
C ALA A 7 1.31 19.01 -37.03
N ALA A 8 0.16 19.25 -36.74
CA ALA A 8 -1.18 19.43 -37.24
C ALA A 8 -2.09 18.88 -36.15
N LEU A 9 -2.88 19.78 -35.54
CA LEU A 9 -3.99 19.45 -34.63
C LEU A 9 -5.07 18.70 -35.46
N SER A 10 -5.59 17.61 -34.86
CA SER A 10 -6.85 16.99 -35.29
C SER A 10 -7.83 17.01 -34.13
N ALA A 11 -8.74 17.97 -34.16
CA ALA A 11 -9.91 18.01 -33.32
C ALA A 11 -10.98 17.10 -33.91
N ALA A 12 -11.39 16.04 -33.24
CA ALA A 12 -12.55 15.24 -33.57
C ALA A 12 -13.72 15.66 -32.68
N ALA A 13 -14.66 16.40 -33.23
CA ALA A 13 -15.91 16.73 -32.59
C ALA A 13 -16.89 15.55 -32.76
N PHE A 14 -17.32 14.93 -31.65
CA PHE A 14 -18.43 13.99 -31.64
C PHE A 14 -19.71 14.76 -31.34
N VAL A 15 -20.59 14.84 -32.33
CA VAL A 15 -21.96 15.29 -32.18
C VAL A 15 -22.80 14.09 -31.76
N VAL A 16 -23.35 14.13 -30.55
CA VAL A 16 -24.35 13.16 -30.08
C VAL A 16 -25.73 13.74 -30.33
N ALA A 17 -26.45 13.13 -31.29
CA ALA A 17 -27.85 13.44 -31.56
C ALA A 17 -28.74 12.78 -30.50
N SER A 18 -29.48 13.61 -29.76
CA SER A 18 -30.54 13.19 -28.83
C SER A 18 -31.83 12.90 -29.58
N LEU A 19 -32.25 11.63 -29.57
CA LEU A 19 -33.60 11.21 -29.98
C LEU A 19 -34.48 11.10 -28.74
N SER A 20 -35.39 12.04 -28.59
CA SER A 20 -36.45 11.99 -27.61
C SER A 20 -37.60 11.12 -28.14
N LEU A 21 -37.87 10.00 -27.48
CA LEU A 21 -39.12 9.23 -27.64
C LEU A 21 -39.98 9.40 -26.39
N THR A 22 -41.05 10.15 -26.56
CA THR A 22 -42.16 10.22 -25.62
C THR A 22 -43.04 8.97 -25.79
N ALA A 23 -43.19 8.18 -24.71
CA ALA A 23 -44.24 7.18 -24.58
C ALA A 23 -44.83 7.23 -23.17
N CYS A 24 -46.13 7.41 -23.09
CA CYS A 24 -46.94 7.44 -21.88
C CYS A 24 -47.06 6.11 -21.14
N GLY A 25 -47.04 6.18 -19.82
CA GLY A 25 -47.83 5.32 -18.94
C GLY A 25 -47.21 4.06 -18.41
N ASN A 26 -46.70 4.07 -17.19
CA ASN A 26 -47.06 3.25 -16.05
C ASN A 26 -46.05 3.46 -14.91
N LYS A 27 -46.50 3.38 -13.66
CA LYS A 27 -45.76 3.64 -12.44
C LYS A 27 -44.35 2.99 -12.47
N ALA A 28 -43.31 3.84 -12.58
CA ALA A 28 -41.92 3.43 -12.47
C ALA A 28 -41.59 3.08 -11.02
N PRO A 29 -40.79 1.99 -10.80
CA PRO A 29 -40.09 1.81 -9.54
C PRO A 29 -39.03 2.93 -9.40
N LYS A 30 -38.94 3.47 -8.20
CA LYS A 30 -37.98 4.51 -7.82
C LYS A 30 -36.58 4.07 -8.21
N GLU A 31 -36.00 4.66 -9.25
CA GLU A 31 -34.60 4.43 -9.61
C GLU A 31 -33.71 4.82 -8.42
N ARG A 32 -32.94 3.84 -7.96
CA ARG A 32 -31.87 4.07 -6.98
C ARG A 32 -30.81 4.89 -7.71
N PRO A 33 -30.33 6.01 -7.16
CA PRO A 33 -29.27 6.76 -7.81
C PRO A 33 -28.08 5.83 -8.04
N ALA A 34 -27.52 5.85 -9.24
CA ALA A 34 -26.29 5.15 -9.56
C ALA A 34 -25.24 5.57 -8.54
N SER A 35 -24.70 4.59 -7.82
CA SER A 35 -23.58 4.84 -6.91
C SER A 35 -22.44 5.42 -7.74
N GLU A 36 -22.05 6.64 -7.41
CA GLU A 36 -20.78 7.21 -7.87
C GLU A 36 -19.68 6.21 -7.55
N GLN A 37 -19.15 5.58 -8.57
CA GLN A 37 -17.92 4.82 -8.44
C GLN A 37 -16.82 5.84 -8.13
N THR A 38 -16.47 5.95 -6.86
CA THR A 38 -15.26 6.64 -6.44
C THR A 38 -14.10 5.90 -7.11
N VAL A 39 -13.52 6.51 -8.14
CA VAL A 39 -12.25 6.05 -8.70
C VAL A 39 -11.24 6.26 -7.57
N VAL A 40 -10.83 5.19 -6.92
CA VAL A 40 -9.70 5.24 -5.99
C VAL A 40 -8.49 5.46 -6.87
N GLU A 41 -7.95 6.66 -6.85
CA GLU A 41 -6.70 6.99 -7.52
C GLU A 41 -5.61 6.15 -6.87
N GLU A 42 -5.06 5.20 -7.61
CA GLU A 42 -3.97 4.35 -7.15
C GLU A 42 -2.72 5.24 -7.03
N VAL A 43 -2.31 5.52 -5.80
CA VAL A 43 -1.10 6.31 -5.54
C VAL A 43 0.10 5.44 -5.91
N GLU A 44 0.83 5.84 -6.95
CA GLU A 44 2.05 5.15 -7.39
C GLU A 44 3.16 5.25 -6.33
N ALA A 45 4.00 4.21 -6.27
CA ALA A 45 5.15 4.20 -5.37
C ALA A 45 6.18 5.25 -5.82
N THR A 46 6.67 6.04 -4.87
CA THR A 46 7.75 7.02 -5.11
C THR A 46 9.13 6.37 -5.14
N ALA A 47 9.29 5.19 -4.55
CA ALA A 47 10.49 4.37 -4.58
C ALA A 47 10.16 2.89 -4.53
N THR A 48 10.99 2.05 -5.16
CA THR A 48 10.93 0.59 -5.08
C THR A 48 12.26 0.07 -4.58
N ILE A 49 12.24 -0.77 -3.53
CA ILE A 49 13.43 -1.38 -2.92
C ILE A 49 13.23 -2.88 -2.69
N GLY A 50 14.31 -3.63 -2.54
CA GLY A 50 14.27 -4.99 -1.99
C GLY A 50 14.31 -4.98 -0.47
N PHE A 51 13.98 -6.12 0.15
CA PHE A 51 14.22 -6.33 1.58
C PHE A 51 15.70 -6.15 1.94
N ASP A 52 15.99 -5.78 3.18
CA ASP A 52 17.30 -5.46 3.74
C ASP A 52 18.03 -4.27 3.07
N SER A 53 17.38 -3.60 2.12
CA SER A 53 17.93 -2.40 1.48
C SER A 53 17.55 -1.15 2.27
N PRO A 54 18.51 -0.34 2.71
CA PRO A 54 18.21 0.93 3.37
C PRO A 54 17.70 1.94 2.34
N LEU A 55 16.66 2.70 2.72
CA LEU A 55 16.10 3.78 1.94
C LEU A 55 16.20 5.09 2.73
N ASP A 56 16.78 6.10 2.10
CA ASP A 56 16.75 7.48 2.59
C ASP A 56 15.42 8.14 2.17
N LEU A 57 14.66 8.59 3.15
CA LEU A 57 13.37 9.26 2.96
C LEU A 57 13.48 10.79 2.91
N GLY A 58 14.69 11.32 3.01
CA GLY A 58 14.98 12.74 3.15
C GLY A 58 15.01 13.21 4.61
N ASP A 59 15.47 14.44 4.84
CA ASP A 59 15.56 15.09 6.15
C ASP A 59 16.31 14.26 7.23
N GLY A 60 17.19 13.36 6.79
CA GLY A 60 17.95 12.44 7.66
C GLY A 60 17.15 11.23 8.15
N VAL A 61 15.95 11.01 7.64
CA VAL A 61 15.13 9.83 7.98
C VAL A 61 15.48 8.66 7.07
N SER A 62 15.71 7.49 7.64
CA SER A 62 15.92 6.27 6.87
C SER A 62 15.05 5.11 7.36
N LEU A 63 14.68 4.24 6.41
CA LEU A 63 13.88 3.04 6.63
C LEU A 63 14.60 1.83 6.07
N THR A 64 14.56 0.72 6.80
CA THR A 64 14.97 -0.61 6.30
C THR A 64 13.90 -1.62 6.69
N VAL A 65 13.49 -2.46 5.76
CA VAL A 65 12.56 -3.57 5.98
C VAL A 65 13.34 -4.87 5.87
N ALA A 66 13.42 -5.62 6.95
CA ALA A 66 14.17 -6.87 6.99
C ALA A 66 13.47 -7.97 6.15
N THR A 67 14.27 -8.90 5.62
CA THR A 67 13.76 -10.09 4.92
C THR A 67 12.71 -10.81 5.78
N PRO A 68 11.53 -11.16 5.20
CA PRO A 68 10.49 -11.90 5.90
C PRO A 68 10.97 -13.27 6.38
N ALA A 69 10.51 -13.66 7.54
CA ALA A 69 10.67 -15.00 8.09
C ALA A 69 9.32 -15.64 8.36
N SER A 70 9.20 -16.95 8.12
CA SER A 70 7.99 -17.70 8.50
C SER A 70 7.81 -17.67 10.01
N PHE A 71 6.57 -17.51 10.48
CA PHE A 71 6.22 -17.67 11.88
C PHE A 71 4.90 -18.42 12.05
N THR A 72 4.65 -18.93 13.25
CA THR A 72 3.40 -19.56 13.61
C THR A 72 2.62 -18.62 14.52
N PRO A 73 1.51 -18.01 14.02
CA PRO A 73 0.68 -17.14 14.83
C PRO A 73 0.14 -17.86 16.06
N THR A 74 0.04 -17.17 17.19
CA THR A 74 -0.58 -17.70 18.40
C THR A 74 -2.10 -17.77 18.24
N ILE A 75 -2.78 -18.41 19.20
CA ILE A 75 -4.25 -18.47 19.22
C ILE A 75 -4.90 -17.09 19.46
N PHE A 76 -4.11 -16.11 19.89
CA PHE A 76 -4.55 -14.73 20.14
C PHE A 76 -4.23 -13.78 18.97
N ALA A 77 -3.58 -14.30 17.91
CA ALA A 77 -3.28 -13.49 16.74
C ALA A 77 -4.58 -13.02 16.05
N SER A 78 -4.64 -11.72 15.76
CA SER A 78 -5.73 -11.11 15.00
C SER A 78 -5.47 -11.21 13.49
N ASN A 79 -6.56 -11.30 12.70
CA ASN A 79 -6.52 -11.29 11.23
C ASN A 79 -5.75 -12.46 10.58
N TYR A 80 -5.55 -13.56 11.32
CA TYR A 80 -4.96 -14.78 10.79
C TYR A 80 -6.02 -15.86 10.61
N VAL A 81 -6.02 -16.52 9.46
CA VAL A 81 -6.85 -17.69 9.18
C VAL A 81 -5.95 -18.92 9.04
N LYS A 82 -6.30 -20.01 9.73
CA LYS A 82 -5.54 -21.25 9.67
C LYS A 82 -5.39 -21.73 8.23
N GLY A 83 -4.15 -21.97 7.81
CA GLY A 83 -3.80 -22.42 6.46
C GLY A 83 -3.15 -21.34 5.61
N GLN A 84 -3.22 -20.09 5.99
CA GLN A 84 -2.46 -19.01 5.38
C GLN A 84 -0.96 -19.14 5.65
N VAL A 85 -0.13 -18.67 4.73
CA VAL A 85 1.31 -18.52 4.93
C VAL A 85 1.57 -17.24 5.72
N ALA A 86 2.01 -17.41 6.97
CA ALA A 86 2.29 -16.29 7.86
C ALA A 86 3.78 -15.95 7.88
N ASN A 87 4.09 -14.67 7.73
CA ASN A 87 5.43 -14.12 7.72
C ASN A 87 5.53 -12.95 8.67
N VAL A 88 6.70 -12.80 9.30
CA VAL A 88 7.06 -11.67 10.15
C VAL A 88 8.31 -11.01 9.60
N PHE A 89 8.37 -9.68 9.65
CA PHE A 89 9.55 -8.89 9.32
C PHE A 89 9.69 -7.71 10.25
N SER A 90 10.93 -7.23 10.42
CA SER A 90 11.21 -6.03 11.21
C SER A 90 11.31 -4.81 10.30
N MET A 91 10.75 -3.71 10.75
CA MET A 91 11.01 -2.38 10.21
C MET A 91 11.95 -1.63 11.15
N ASN A 92 13.03 -1.10 10.61
CA ASN A 92 14.00 -0.28 11.33
C ASN A 92 13.89 1.14 10.81
N VAL A 93 13.58 2.10 11.68
CA VAL A 93 13.47 3.52 11.36
C VAL A 93 14.53 4.28 12.14
N THR A 94 15.29 5.12 11.43
CA THR A 94 16.25 6.04 12.05
C THR A 94 15.81 7.47 11.75
N ASN A 95 15.71 8.28 12.79
CA ASN A 95 15.43 9.70 12.69
C ASN A 95 16.72 10.49 12.91
N GLY A 96 17.51 10.70 11.85
CA GLY A 96 18.68 11.58 11.87
C GLY A 96 18.35 13.07 11.73
N GLY A 97 17.06 13.44 11.64
CA GLY A 97 16.59 14.81 11.55
C GLY A 97 16.68 15.55 12.89
N THR A 98 16.19 16.80 12.91
CA THR A 98 16.23 17.69 14.09
C THR A 98 14.90 17.78 14.84
N ALA A 99 13.83 17.22 14.29
CA ALA A 99 12.49 17.18 14.89
C ALA A 99 12.07 15.75 15.22
N ALA A 100 11.12 15.57 16.13
CA ALA A 100 10.51 14.27 16.40
C ALA A 100 9.73 13.79 15.18
N LEU A 101 9.82 12.49 14.89
CA LEU A 101 9.18 11.82 13.75
C LEU A 101 7.94 11.05 14.24
N ASP A 102 6.78 11.35 13.67
CA ASP A 102 5.53 10.67 14.01
C ASP A 102 5.42 9.35 13.24
N LEU A 103 5.56 8.23 13.96
CA LEU A 103 5.47 6.88 13.41
C LEU A 103 4.02 6.41 13.23
N SER A 104 3.04 7.06 13.82
CA SER A 104 1.62 6.69 13.68
C SER A 104 1.07 6.91 12.27
N THR A 105 1.77 7.68 11.45
CA THR A 105 1.44 7.92 10.03
C THR A 105 1.86 6.78 9.11
N LEU A 106 2.62 5.80 9.62
CA LEU A 106 3.06 4.66 8.84
C LEU A 106 1.90 3.68 8.64
N SER A 107 1.59 3.39 7.38
CA SER A 107 0.60 2.39 7.01
C SER A 107 1.18 1.38 6.03
N LEU A 108 0.64 0.15 6.05
CA LEU A 108 1.10 -0.98 5.27
C LEU A 108 -0.06 -1.59 4.48
N VAL A 109 0.14 -1.77 3.18
CA VAL A 109 -0.70 -2.62 2.33
C VAL A 109 0.16 -3.79 1.84
N VAL A 110 -0.40 -4.99 1.87
CA VAL A 110 0.31 -6.23 1.53
C VAL A 110 -0.36 -6.91 0.35
N GLU A 111 0.43 -7.32 -0.62
CA GLU A 111 -0.03 -8.02 -1.81
C GLU A 111 0.85 -9.24 -2.11
N SER A 112 0.23 -10.33 -2.56
CA SER A 112 0.92 -11.52 -3.06
C SER A 112 0.27 -12.01 -4.35
N GLY A 113 0.57 -11.34 -5.45
CA GLY A 113 -0.13 -11.55 -6.72
C GLY A 113 -1.62 -11.25 -6.57
N ALA A 114 -2.48 -12.21 -6.92
CA ALA A 114 -3.94 -12.09 -6.75
C ALA A 114 -4.44 -12.68 -5.40
N ALA A 115 -3.54 -13.13 -4.52
CA ALA A 115 -3.91 -13.72 -3.25
C ALA A 115 -4.28 -12.66 -2.22
N PHE A 116 -5.30 -12.96 -1.40
CA PHE A 116 -5.65 -12.13 -0.27
C PHE A 116 -4.55 -12.20 0.80
N CYS A 117 -4.12 -11.03 1.25
CA CYS A 117 -3.19 -10.87 2.35
C CYS A 117 -3.78 -9.93 3.41
N SER A 118 -3.40 -10.15 4.66
CA SER A 118 -3.78 -9.31 5.79
C SER A 118 -2.60 -9.05 6.69
N GLU A 119 -2.60 -7.90 7.36
CA GLU A 119 -1.72 -7.63 8.48
C GLU A 119 -2.15 -8.48 9.68
N VAL A 120 -1.19 -9.14 10.33
CA VAL A 120 -1.41 -9.96 11.52
C VAL A 120 -0.85 -9.25 12.73
N LEU A 121 -1.67 -9.07 13.76
CA LEU A 121 -1.23 -8.61 15.08
C LEU A 121 -1.16 -9.81 16.01
N ASP A 122 -0.03 -9.98 16.68
CA ASP A 122 0.22 -11.08 17.62
C ASP A 122 1.13 -10.59 18.76
N GLY A 123 0.50 -10.02 19.79
CA GLY A 123 1.20 -9.41 20.92
C GLY A 123 2.12 -10.39 21.66
N ASP A 124 1.73 -11.68 21.76
CA ASP A 124 2.55 -12.71 22.41
C ASP A 124 3.85 -12.99 21.62
N SER A 125 3.83 -12.75 20.30
CA SER A 125 5.02 -12.83 19.44
C SER A 125 5.73 -11.48 19.29
N GLY A 126 5.27 -10.43 19.97
CA GLY A 126 5.80 -9.07 19.88
C GLY A 126 5.50 -8.39 18.54
N ILE A 127 4.42 -8.80 17.85
CA ILE A 127 3.97 -8.24 16.57
C ILE A 127 2.83 -7.27 16.85
N ASN A 128 3.16 -5.99 17.03
CA ASN A 128 2.22 -4.94 17.41
C ASN A 128 2.03 -3.85 16.33
N GLY A 129 2.71 -3.99 15.17
CA GLY A 129 2.74 -2.95 14.15
C GLY A 129 3.59 -1.74 14.55
N ALA A 130 3.34 -0.60 13.90
CA ALA A 130 4.08 0.64 14.18
C ALA A 130 3.82 1.15 15.60
N PRO A 131 4.86 1.70 16.30
CA PRO A 131 4.66 2.41 17.55
C PRO A 131 3.77 3.64 17.36
N LEU A 132 2.95 3.93 18.37
CA LEU A 132 2.11 5.15 18.39
C LEU A 132 2.89 6.38 18.87
N GLU A 133 4.03 6.17 19.51
CA GLU A 133 4.87 7.23 20.05
C GLU A 133 5.80 7.78 18.97
N SER A 134 6.07 9.08 19.05
CA SER A 134 7.00 9.72 18.15
C SER A 134 8.44 9.33 18.45
N LEU A 135 9.25 9.13 17.40
CA LEU A 135 10.68 8.85 17.49
C LEU A 135 11.46 10.16 17.62
N ALA A 136 12.17 10.35 18.73
CA ALA A 136 12.95 11.56 18.97
C ALA A 136 14.04 11.79 17.91
N ALA A 137 14.47 13.05 17.74
CA ALA A 137 15.60 13.42 16.90
C ALA A 137 16.86 12.64 17.31
N GLY A 138 17.61 12.10 16.35
CA GLY A 138 18.81 11.30 16.55
C GLY A 138 18.56 9.87 17.04
N ALA A 139 17.30 9.45 17.23
CA ALA A 139 16.95 8.12 17.73
C ALA A 139 16.67 7.13 16.60
N SER A 140 16.75 5.83 16.94
CA SER A 140 16.34 4.72 16.07
C SER A 140 15.41 3.80 16.80
N THR A 141 14.50 3.14 16.09
CA THR A 141 13.60 2.12 16.63
C THR A 141 13.47 0.95 15.67
N SER A 142 13.11 -0.21 16.23
CA SER A 142 12.79 -1.41 15.46
C SER A 142 11.49 -2.00 16.00
N PHE A 143 10.58 -2.34 15.10
CA PHE A 143 9.30 -2.96 15.42
C PHE A 143 8.94 -4.02 14.38
N LYS A 144 8.02 -4.92 14.73
CA LYS A 144 7.65 -6.05 13.90
C LYS A 144 6.28 -5.85 13.25
N TYR A 145 6.20 -6.24 11.98
CA TYR A 145 4.95 -6.48 11.28
C TYR A 145 4.77 -7.96 10.98
N GLY A 146 3.55 -8.44 11.14
CA GLY A 146 3.13 -9.76 10.71
C GLY A 146 2.20 -9.64 9.52
N VAL A 147 2.32 -10.57 8.57
CA VAL A 147 1.44 -10.67 7.41
C VAL A 147 1.05 -12.12 7.19
N ALA A 148 -0.18 -12.36 6.71
CA ALA A 148 -0.65 -13.68 6.34
C ALA A 148 -1.36 -13.63 4.99
N CYS A 149 -1.01 -14.55 4.09
CA CYS A 149 -1.51 -14.58 2.73
C CYS A 149 -2.10 -15.94 2.37
N ASP A 150 -3.18 -15.94 1.56
CA ASP A 150 -3.74 -17.14 0.92
C ASP A 150 -2.88 -17.53 -0.30
N ALA A 151 -1.59 -17.67 -0.09
CA ALA A 151 -0.59 -17.94 -1.10
C ALA A 151 0.31 -19.10 -0.65
N LYS A 152 1.25 -19.47 -1.49
CA LYS A 152 2.24 -20.50 -1.15
C LYS A 152 3.55 -19.82 -0.71
N LYS A 153 4.34 -20.52 0.11
CA LYS A 153 5.73 -20.16 0.36
C LYS A 153 6.48 -19.98 -0.96
N GLY A 154 7.26 -18.90 -1.06
CA GLY A 154 7.99 -18.53 -2.27
C GLY A 154 7.16 -17.71 -3.27
N SER A 155 5.85 -17.48 -3.02
CA SER A 155 5.07 -16.56 -3.84
C SER A 155 5.60 -15.12 -3.70
N PRO A 156 5.44 -14.25 -4.73
CA PRO A 156 5.82 -12.85 -4.62
C PRO A 156 5.16 -12.20 -3.39
N LEU A 157 5.90 -11.33 -2.73
CA LEU A 157 5.41 -10.50 -1.64
C LEU A 157 5.75 -9.04 -1.95
N ASN A 158 4.74 -8.20 -2.09
CA ASN A 158 4.87 -6.77 -2.31
C ASN A 158 4.27 -6.04 -1.12
N LEU A 159 5.06 -5.20 -0.49
CA LEU A 159 4.61 -4.32 0.58
C LEU A 159 4.54 -2.90 0.02
N LYS A 160 3.41 -2.24 0.16
CA LYS A 160 3.25 -0.82 -0.12
C LYS A 160 3.19 -0.09 1.22
N ILE A 161 4.26 0.62 1.54
CA ILE A 161 4.41 1.35 2.80
C ILE A 161 4.17 2.82 2.51
N THR A 162 3.21 3.42 3.19
CA THR A 162 3.02 4.87 3.18
C THR A 162 3.57 5.44 4.48
N PHE A 163 4.48 6.41 4.38
CA PHE A 163 5.09 7.06 5.53
C PHE A 163 5.27 8.56 5.25
N GLY A 164 4.46 9.38 5.89
CA GLY A 164 4.35 10.80 5.54
C GLY A 164 3.88 10.97 4.08
N SER A 165 4.67 11.68 3.28
CA SER A 165 4.41 11.86 1.83
C SER A 165 5.03 10.77 0.95
N ASN A 166 5.80 9.85 1.52
CA ASN A 166 6.49 8.80 0.76
C ASN A 166 5.59 7.58 0.60
N VAL A 167 5.57 7.01 -0.60
CA VAL A 167 4.95 5.72 -0.91
C VAL A 167 6.06 4.80 -1.42
N ILE A 168 6.34 3.74 -0.69
CA ILE A 168 7.48 2.85 -0.91
C ILE A 168 6.96 1.46 -1.24
N ALA A 169 7.40 0.90 -2.37
CA ALA A 169 7.21 -0.50 -2.67
C ALA A 169 8.43 -1.30 -2.19
N VAL A 170 8.18 -2.38 -1.44
CA VAL A 170 9.23 -3.33 -1.03
C VAL A 170 8.89 -4.69 -1.62
N GLU A 171 9.78 -5.21 -2.45
CA GLU A 171 9.53 -6.41 -3.23
C GLU A 171 10.39 -7.59 -2.76
N GLY A 172 9.78 -8.77 -2.73
CA GLY A 172 10.44 -10.02 -2.39
C GLY A 172 9.51 -11.22 -2.47
N THR A 173 9.69 -12.19 -1.58
CA THR A 173 8.90 -13.43 -1.55
C THR A 173 8.51 -13.82 -0.14
N LEU A 174 7.39 -14.54 -0.02
CA LEU A 174 6.96 -15.21 1.23
C LEU A 174 7.97 -16.29 1.63
N ALA A 175 8.39 -16.28 2.91
CA ALA A 175 9.33 -17.26 3.47
C ALA A 175 8.70 -18.62 3.79
#